data_c66a92341b697a0a2da4f90ae53cc54b
#
_entry.id   c66a92341b697a0a2da4f90ae53cc54b
#
_cell.length_a   1.000
_cell.length_b   1.000
_cell.length_c   1.000
_cell.angle_alpha   90.00
_cell.angle_beta   90.00
_cell.angle_gamma   90.00
#
_symmetry.space_group_name_H-M   'P 1'
#
loop_
_entity.id
_entity.type
_entity.pdbx_description
1 polymer ?
#
loop_
_entity_poly.entity_id
_entity_poly.type
_entity_poly.pdbx_seq_one_letter_code
_entity_poly.pdbx_strand_id
1 'polypeptide(L)'
;MDQRGGSKLPPVSEQMLVWSMALASELRDWPQVTQKSFFGFTALYRGKTIFGLLPRTRSISKDSALAFRLHTQQGSTPSRVTEDSRIAPFDIHRTRWFTFELSRDTDLRDALAWLALAYEAARSGKRPRPGR
;
A
#
# COMPACT_ATOMS: atom_id res chain seq x y z
N MET A 1 -15.46 24.22 -9.75
CA MET A 1 -15.64 23.81 -9.58
C MET A 1 -15.88 23.00 -8.98
N ASP A 2 -15.92 22.69 -8.91
CA ASP A 2 -16.18 21.96 -8.57
C ASP A 2 -16.15 21.42 -7.71
N GLN A 3 -16.26 21.42 -7.29
CA GLN A 3 -16.25 20.91 -6.46
C GLN A 3 -16.85 20.04 -5.97
N ARG A 4 -17.60 19.84 -6.22
CA ARG A 4 -18.10 18.92 -6.01
C ARG A 4 -17.45 18.02 -5.68
N GLY A 5 -17.31 17.70 -6.15
CA GLY A 5 -16.56 16.65 -5.85
C GLY A 5 -15.48 16.90 -4.88
N GLY A 6 -15.48 17.95 -4.27
CA GLY A 6 -14.38 18.29 -3.40
C GLY A 6 -13.98 17.22 -2.41
N SER A 7 -14.88 16.31 -2.12
CA SER A 7 -14.55 15.23 -1.20
C SER A 7 -13.66 14.18 -1.84
N LYS A 8 -13.49 14.25 -3.12
CA LYS A 8 -12.71 13.24 -3.81
C LYS A 8 -11.23 13.48 -3.66
N LEU A 9 -10.51 12.40 -3.69
CA LEU A 9 -9.07 12.49 -3.76
C LEU A 9 -8.66 13.02 -5.13
N PRO A 10 -7.58 13.78 -5.19
CA PRO A 10 -7.16 14.30 -6.49
C PRO A 10 -6.69 13.19 -7.42
N PRO A 11 -6.60 13.48 -8.70
CA PRO A 11 -6.07 12.51 -9.64
C PRO A 11 -4.64 12.15 -9.30
N VAL A 12 -4.24 10.94 -9.65
CA VAL A 12 -2.87 10.53 -9.45
C VAL A 12 -1.96 11.32 -10.39
N SER A 13 -0.77 11.70 -9.91
CA SER A 13 0.19 12.38 -10.76
C SER A 13 0.75 11.41 -11.78
N GLU A 14 1.24 11.94 -12.91
CA GLU A 14 1.83 11.10 -13.93
C GLU A 14 3.02 10.32 -13.40
N GLN A 15 3.85 11.00 -12.62
CA GLN A 15 5.02 10.35 -12.08
C GLN A 15 4.64 9.20 -11.14
N MET A 16 3.65 9.43 -10.30
CA MET A 16 3.22 8.37 -9.40
C MET A 16 2.61 7.21 -10.16
N LEU A 17 1.92 7.51 -11.25
CA LEU A 17 1.36 6.44 -12.07
C LEU A 17 2.47 5.55 -12.64
N VAL A 18 3.56 6.18 -13.11
CA VAL A 18 4.70 5.42 -13.61
C VAL A 18 5.27 4.53 -12.51
N TRP A 19 5.44 5.09 -11.31
CA TRP A 19 5.97 4.32 -10.19
C TRP A 19 5.01 3.19 -9.80
N SER A 20 3.72 3.46 -9.79
CA SER A 20 2.73 2.44 -9.46
C SER A 20 2.78 1.29 -10.45
N MET A 21 2.90 1.61 -11.73
CA MET A 21 2.95 0.59 -12.75
C MET A 21 4.22 -0.26 -12.62
N ALA A 22 5.33 0.37 -12.29
CA ALA A 22 6.56 -0.37 -12.08
C ALA A 22 6.45 -1.32 -10.90
N LEU A 23 5.87 -0.84 -9.81
CA LEU A 23 5.69 -1.68 -8.64
C LEU A 23 4.70 -2.82 -8.91
N ALA A 24 3.62 -2.51 -9.60
CA ALA A 24 2.64 -3.54 -9.94
C ALA A 24 3.26 -4.62 -10.82
N SER A 25 4.11 -4.20 -11.75
CA SER A 25 4.76 -5.15 -12.64
C SER A 25 5.68 -6.09 -11.87
N GLU A 26 6.43 -5.54 -10.94
CA GLU A 26 7.33 -6.33 -10.12
C GLU A 26 6.55 -7.33 -9.25
N LEU A 27 5.49 -6.84 -8.61
CA LEU A 27 4.74 -7.66 -7.67
C LEU A 27 3.91 -8.73 -8.35
N ARG A 28 3.61 -8.55 -9.62
CA ARG A 28 2.76 -9.49 -10.33
C ARG A 28 3.29 -10.91 -10.25
N ASP A 29 4.60 -11.06 -10.25
CA ASP A 29 5.21 -12.37 -10.31
C ASP A 29 5.47 -12.99 -8.94
N TRP A 30 5.10 -12.28 -7.89
CA TRP A 30 5.31 -12.84 -6.55
C TRP A 30 4.25 -13.89 -6.27
N PRO A 31 4.61 -14.95 -5.52
CA PRO A 31 3.66 -16.03 -5.27
C PRO A 31 2.36 -15.56 -4.64
N GLN A 32 1.25 -16.04 -5.17
CA GLN A 32 -0.08 -15.78 -4.64
C GLN A 32 -0.55 -14.35 -4.76
N VAL A 33 0.19 -13.49 -5.45
CA VAL A 33 -0.23 -12.11 -5.61
C VAL A 33 -1.30 -11.98 -6.66
N THR A 34 -2.35 -11.25 -6.33
CA THR A 34 -3.43 -10.90 -7.25
C THR A 34 -3.63 -9.40 -7.18
N GLN A 35 -3.95 -8.79 -8.29
CA GLN A 35 -4.20 -7.36 -8.36
C GLN A 35 -5.60 -7.13 -8.87
N LYS A 36 -6.32 -6.21 -8.24
CA LYS A 36 -7.69 -5.91 -8.61
C LYS A 36 -7.93 -4.41 -8.60
N SER A 37 -8.79 -3.95 -9.48
CA SER A 37 -9.21 -2.56 -9.44
C SER A 37 -10.07 -2.31 -8.21
N PHE A 38 -9.87 -1.16 -7.58
CA PHE A 38 -10.56 -0.85 -6.35
C PHE A 38 -10.68 0.67 -6.21
N PHE A 39 -11.79 1.25 -6.62
CA PHE A 39 -12.09 2.67 -6.45
C PHE A 39 -10.96 3.61 -6.89
N GLY A 40 -10.40 3.34 -8.06
CA GLY A 40 -9.35 4.21 -8.58
C GLY A 40 -7.95 3.78 -8.17
N PHE A 41 -7.83 2.67 -7.46
CA PHE A 41 -6.56 2.13 -7.03
C PHE A 41 -6.38 0.72 -7.58
N THR A 42 -5.16 0.23 -7.52
CA THR A 42 -4.90 -1.18 -7.73
C THR A 42 -4.69 -1.81 -6.37
N ALA A 43 -5.57 -2.70 -5.99
CA ALA A 43 -5.45 -3.38 -4.70
C ALA A 43 -4.58 -4.62 -4.86
N LEU A 44 -3.66 -4.80 -3.94
CA LEU A 44 -2.72 -5.91 -3.96
C LEU A 44 -3.12 -6.92 -2.90
N TYR A 45 -3.29 -8.16 -3.33
CA TYR A 45 -3.70 -9.23 -2.43
C TYR A 45 -2.67 -10.34 -2.44
N ARG A 46 -2.45 -10.94 -1.28
CA ARG A 46 -1.76 -12.21 -1.20
C ARG A 46 -2.81 -13.24 -0.81
N GLY A 47 -3.15 -14.12 -1.76
CA GLY A 47 -4.31 -14.96 -1.54
C GLY A 47 -5.54 -14.09 -1.39
N LYS A 48 -6.20 -14.15 -0.27
CA LYS A 48 -7.39 -13.35 -0.02
C LYS A 48 -7.14 -12.15 0.87
N THR A 49 -5.90 -11.91 1.24
CA THR A 49 -5.56 -10.86 2.19
C THR A 49 -4.96 -9.67 1.48
N ILE A 50 -5.60 -8.52 1.62
CA ILE A 50 -5.09 -7.30 0.99
C ILE A 50 -3.86 -6.82 1.77
N PHE A 51 -2.84 -6.39 1.04
CA PHE A 51 -1.64 -5.89 1.70
C PHE A 51 -1.19 -4.54 1.17
N GLY A 52 -1.78 -4.05 0.09
CA GLY A 52 -1.33 -2.77 -0.44
C GLY A 52 -2.33 -2.17 -1.40
N LEU A 53 -2.16 -0.87 -1.63
CA LEU A 53 -2.94 -0.12 -2.60
C LEU A 53 -1.98 0.75 -3.39
N LEU A 54 -2.08 0.71 -4.70
CA LEU A 54 -1.29 1.56 -5.58
C LEU A 54 -2.22 2.54 -6.27
N PRO A 55 -1.88 3.82 -6.31
CA PRO A 55 -2.70 4.77 -7.05
C PRO A 55 -2.79 4.40 -8.52
N ARG A 56 -3.94 4.58 -9.09
CA ARG A 56 -4.14 4.29 -10.49
C ARG A 56 -4.78 5.45 -11.22
N THR A 57 -5.94 5.88 -10.76
CA THR A 57 -6.57 7.06 -11.30
C THR A 57 -6.72 8.12 -10.24
N ARG A 58 -6.61 7.74 -8.97
CA ARG A 58 -6.74 8.66 -7.87
C ARG A 58 -5.56 8.52 -6.94
N SER A 59 -5.17 9.63 -6.35
CA SER A 59 -4.08 9.62 -5.39
C SER A 59 -4.57 9.10 -4.04
N ILE A 60 -3.62 8.66 -3.23
CA ILE A 60 -3.90 8.24 -1.87
C ILE A 60 -3.31 9.31 -0.97
N SER A 61 -4.12 10.06 -0.32
CA SER A 61 -3.76 11.12 0.60
C SER A 61 -2.84 12.20 0.01
N LYS A 62 -1.72 11.83 -0.59
CA LYS A 62 -0.79 12.79 -1.21
C LYS A 62 -0.59 12.42 -2.65
N ASP A 63 -0.07 13.38 -3.43
CA ASP A 63 0.08 13.19 -4.85
C ASP A 63 0.87 11.96 -5.22
N SER A 64 1.84 11.59 -4.41
CA SER A 64 2.76 10.53 -4.77
C SER A 64 2.94 9.55 -3.62
N ALA A 65 1.84 8.98 -3.18
CA ALA A 65 1.88 8.03 -2.08
C ALA A 65 1.18 6.73 -2.44
N LEU A 66 1.71 5.65 -1.90
CA LEU A 66 1.02 4.37 -1.95
C LEU A 66 0.62 4.00 -0.53
N ALA A 67 -0.16 2.95 -0.38
CA ALA A 67 -0.55 2.49 0.94
C ALA A 67 -0.18 1.03 1.10
N PHE A 68 0.18 0.66 2.32
CA PHE A 68 0.47 -0.74 2.63
C PHE A 68 -0.08 -1.05 4.01
N ARG A 69 -0.37 -2.31 4.24
CA ARG A 69 -0.97 -2.74 5.50
C ARG A 69 -0.06 -3.76 6.17
N LEU A 70 0.22 -3.52 7.44
CA LEU A 70 1.04 -4.44 8.22
C LEU A 70 0.14 -5.23 9.16
N HIS A 71 -0.12 -6.48 8.81
CA HIS A 71 -0.86 -7.38 9.66
C HIS A 71 0.11 -7.94 10.69
N THR A 72 0.03 -7.50 11.89
CA THR A 72 0.93 -8.05 12.89
C THR A 72 0.14 -8.68 14.01
N GLN A 73 0.62 -9.80 14.42
CA GLN A 73 -0.03 -10.57 15.47
C GLN A 73 0.02 -9.86 16.81
N GLN A 74 1.15 -9.28 17.10
CA GLN A 74 1.37 -8.68 18.40
C GLN A 74 0.80 -7.28 18.50
N GLY A 75 0.32 -6.76 17.42
CA GLY A 75 -0.21 -5.42 17.46
C GLY A 75 0.83 -4.33 17.57
N SER A 76 2.09 -4.68 17.56
CA SER A 76 3.12 -3.66 17.62
C SER A 76 3.54 -3.24 16.22
N THR A 77 3.93 -2.00 16.11
CA THR A 77 4.39 -1.44 14.86
C THR A 77 5.91 -1.47 14.83
N PRO A 78 6.52 -1.95 13.76
CA PRO A 78 7.97 -1.92 13.70
C PRO A 78 8.48 -0.50 13.89
N SER A 79 9.55 -0.36 14.64
CA SER A 79 10.09 0.96 14.90
C SER A 79 10.49 1.68 13.61
N ARG A 80 10.88 0.92 12.59
CA ARG A 80 11.27 1.53 11.32
C ARG A 80 10.14 2.35 10.71
N VAL A 81 8.89 1.99 10.98
CA VAL A 81 7.76 2.73 10.46
C VAL A 81 7.76 4.15 11.01
N THR A 82 7.99 4.28 12.30
CA THR A 82 7.97 5.60 12.91
C THR A 82 9.23 6.40 12.63
N GLU A 83 10.27 5.73 12.16
CA GLU A 83 11.53 6.40 11.88
C GLU A 83 11.62 6.93 10.46
N ASP A 84 10.75 6.49 9.58
CA ASP A 84 10.81 6.91 8.18
C ASP A 84 9.82 8.04 7.98
N SER A 85 10.34 9.23 7.70
CA SER A 85 9.51 10.41 7.56
C SER A 85 8.58 10.36 6.37
N ARG A 86 8.81 9.44 5.44
CA ARG A 86 7.95 9.29 4.29
C ARG A 86 6.69 8.47 4.62
N ILE A 87 6.63 7.90 5.82
CA ILE A 87 5.53 7.04 6.21
C ILE A 87 4.64 7.78 7.20
N ALA A 88 3.34 7.67 6.97
CA ALA A 88 2.35 8.26 7.86
C ALA A 88 1.22 7.25 8.07
N PRO A 89 0.57 7.31 9.22
CA PRO A 89 -0.59 6.45 9.41
C PRO A 89 -1.66 6.80 8.38
N PHE A 90 -2.23 5.78 7.82
CA PHE A 90 -3.37 5.97 6.92
C PHE A 90 -4.54 5.39 7.69
N ASP A 91 -4.97 6.15 8.65
CA ASP A 91 -5.82 5.62 9.66
C ASP A 91 -7.24 5.43 9.23
N ILE A 92 -7.68 4.22 9.31
CA ILE A 92 -9.06 3.90 9.10
C ILE A 92 -9.39 2.88 10.17
N HIS A 93 -9.84 3.35 11.30
CA HIS A 93 -10.33 2.44 12.33
C HIS A 93 -9.30 1.42 12.79
N ARG A 94 -8.10 1.89 13.05
CA ARG A 94 -7.10 1.00 13.63
C ARG A 94 -6.71 -0.15 12.73
N THR A 95 -6.68 0.07 11.45
CA THR A 95 -6.46 -1.02 10.51
C THR A 95 -5.01 -1.28 10.20
N ARG A 96 -4.08 -0.56 10.78
CA ARG A 96 -2.65 -0.76 10.53
C ARG A 96 -2.25 -0.47 9.09
N TRP A 97 -2.93 0.45 8.48
CA TRP A 97 -2.57 0.94 7.16
C TRP A 97 -1.65 2.14 7.29
N PHE A 98 -0.72 2.23 6.38
CA PHE A 98 0.25 3.32 6.33
C PHE A 98 0.40 3.76 4.90
N THR A 99 0.79 5.03 4.72
CA THR A 99 1.14 5.54 3.40
C THR A 99 2.64 5.72 3.33
N PHE A 100 3.18 5.59 2.13
CA PHE A 100 4.58 5.84 1.87
C PHE A 100 4.66 6.81 0.71
N GLU A 101 5.30 7.95 0.94
CA GLU A 101 5.39 9.00 -0.07
C GLU A 101 6.69 8.89 -0.84
N LEU A 102 6.59 8.88 -2.16
CA LEU A 102 7.75 8.82 -3.04
C LEU A 102 8.03 10.21 -3.60
N SER A 103 9.28 10.61 -3.64
CA SER A 103 9.68 11.88 -4.19
C SER A 103 10.60 11.72 -5.40
N ARG A 104 11.23 10.58 -5.54
CA ARG A 104 12.18 10.37 -6.62
C ARG A 104 12.27 8.88 -6.93
N ASP A 105 12.90 8.56 -8.05
CA ASP A 105 12.99 7.17 -8.50
C ASP A 105 13.68 6.28 -7.49
N THR A 106 14.63 6.81 -6.76
CA THR A 106 15.35 5.97 -5.79
C THR A 106 14.46 5.52 -4.64
N ASP A 107 13.32 6.17 -4.44
CA ASP A 107 12.38 5.75 -3.40
C ASP A 107 11.67 4.46 -3.77
N LEU A 108 11.69 4.07 -5.04
CA LEU A 108 11.03 2.84 -5.46
C LEU A 108 11.55 1.61 -4.73
N ARG A 109 12.85 1.57 -4.51
CA ARG A 109 13.43 0.43 -3.81
C ARG A 109 12.87 0.30 -2.42
N ASP A 110 12.79 1.41 -1.71
CA ASP A 110 12.26 1.37 -0.36
C ASP A 110 10.77 1.11 -0.35
N ALA A 111 10.05 1.65 -1.33
CA ALA A 111 8.63 1.38 -1.45
C ALA A 111 8.39 -0.12 -1.64
N LEU A 112 9.18 -0.73 -2.49
CA LEU A 112 9.05 -2.16 -2.71
C LEU A 112 9.38 -2.94 -1.44
N ALA A 113 10.37 -2.47 -0.68
CA ALA A 113 10.73 -3.14 0.56
C ALA A 113 9.59 -3.08 1.57
N TRP A 114 8.90 -1.95 1.66
CA TRP A 114 7.74 -1.85 2.56
C TRP A 114 6.60 -2.74 2.09
N LEU A 115 6.37 -2.78 0.78
CA LEU A 115 5.35 -3.68 0.24
C LEU A 115 5.73 -5.14 0.49
N ALA A 116 7.01 -5.46 0.46
CA ALA A 116 7.46 -6.81 0.76
C ALA A 116 7.16 -7.17 2.22
N LEU A 117 7.38 -6.23 3.13
CA LEU A 117 7.03 -6.47 4.52
C LEU A 117 5.54 -6.69 4.69
N ALA A 118 4.74 -5.89 3.99
CA ALA A 118 3.29 -6.04 4.06
C ALA A 118 2.86 -7.38 3.48
N TYR A 119 3.49 -7.79 2.40
CA TYR A 119 3.22 -9.06 1.77
C TYR A 119 3.51 -10.22 2.72
N GLU A 120 4.64 -10.16 3.42
CA GLU A 120 4.97 -11.21 4.38
C GLU A 120 4.03 -11.18 5.58
N ALA A 121 3.68 -9.99 6.03
CA ALA A 121 2.75 -9.85 7.14
C ALA A 121 1.37 -10.38 6.78
N ALA A 122 0.98 -10.23 5.51
CA ALA A 122 -0.31 -10.74 5.07
C ALA A 122 -0.38 -12.25 5.21
N ARG A 123 0.74 -12.91 4.95
CA ARG A 123 0.78 -14.36 5.14
C ARG A 123 0.64 -14.72 6.61
N SER A 124 1.36 -14.03 7.46
CA SER A 124 1.30 -14.28 8.89
C SER A 124 -0.06 -13.98 9.46
N GLY A 125 -0.69 -12.95 8.95
CA GLY A 125 -1.95 -12.48 9.48
C GLY A 125 -3.08 -13.44 9.29
N LYS A 126 -2.88 -14.41 8.44
CA LYS A 126 -3.92 -15.35 8.27
C LYS A 126 -3.85 -16.35 9.35
N ARG A 127 -3.87 -16.81 9.87
CA ARG A 127 -3.70 -17.84 10.58
C ARG A 127 -4.04 -18.73 10.91
N PRO A 128 -3.99 -19.19 11.11
CA PRO A 128 -4.12 -20.24 11.18
C PRO A 128 -4.62 -21.13 11.91
N ARG A 129 -4.87 -21.56 12.06
CA ARG A 129 -5.22 -22.39 12.44
C ARG A 129 -4.90 -23.18 13.06
N PRO A 130 -5.10 -23.47 13.67
CA PRO A 130 -4.65 -24.20 14.22
C PRO A 130 -4.63 -25.32 14.26
N GLY A 131 -4.70 -25.57 14.33
CA GLY A 131 -4.66 -26.49 14.27
C GLY A 131 -4.55 -27.23 14.24
N ARG A 132 -4.46 -27.04 14.21
CA ARG A 132 -4.34 -27.58 13.96
C ARG A 132 -4.19 -27.91 14.09
#